data_fcf437af9da48ade1e6e8e7a1a02638a
#
_entry.id   fcf437af9da48ade1e6e8e7a1a02638a
#
_cell.length_a   1.000
_cell.length_b   1.000
_cell.length_c   1.000
_cell.angle_alpha   90.00
_cell.angle_beta   90.00
_cell.angle_gamma   90.00
#
_symmetry.space_group_name_H-M   'P 1'
#
loop_
_entity.id
_entity.type
_entity.pdbx_description
1 polymer ?
#
loop_
_entity_poly.entity_id
_entity_poly.type
_entity_poly.pdbx_seq_one_letter_code
_entity_poly.pdbx_strand_id
1 'polypeptide(L)'
;MFKGIYEFISEAQLKKYAKLAVGAGVNLQKNQLLIIHSDIQNATFARLIQTVAYDAGASNVFIDWTDEQSTKEFYLNAADTAIDHFPDWQAARFKEWDDAGAAYIHIISENLEVFKEVSTDRINRFQKASRTKLRDYYAKIRSHEVRWCLLAVPSVEWATKVFPNLSKEEALRSLWELILKGSRADGKNPIKDWESHKRAFESRKKILNESQFESLHFTNRRGTDLVVGLPKNHLYIGGGVIDKKGTPFFPNIPTEEIF
;
A
#
# COMPACT_ATOMS: atom_id res chain seq x y z
N MET A 1 -9.03 22.77 9.01
CA MET A 1 -10.02 22.58 7.92
C MET A 1 -9.29 21.89 6.79
N PHE A 2 -9.71 20.67 6.42
CA PHE A 2 -9.12 19.92 5.32
C PHE A 2 -9.44 20.63 4.01
N LYS A 3 -8.45 20.89 3.16
CA LYS A 3 -8.60 21.50 1.83
C LYS A 3 -8.19 20.51 0.76
N GLY A 4 -8.70 20.70 -0.45
CA GLY A 4 -8.37 19.87 -1.61
C GLY A 4 -9.02 18.49 -1.57
N ILE A 5 -8.26 17.44 -1.83
CA ILE A 5 -8.79 16.06 -1.96
C ILE A 5 -9.50 15.53 -0.68
N TYR A 6 -9.32 16.17 0.47
CA TYR A 6 -9.93 15.77 1.75
C TYR A 6 -11.25 16.47 2.08
N GLU A 7 -11.73 17.38 1.23
CA GLU A 7 -12.99 18.10 1.46
C GLU A 7 -14.23 17.19 1.40
N PHE A 8 -14.09 16.05 0.73
CA PHE A 8 -15.19 15.10 0.46
C PHE A 8 -15.29 13.97 1.48
N ILE A 9 -14.43 13.97 2.49
CA ILE A 9 -14.38 12.95 3.54
C ILE A 9 -14.37 13.60 4.92
N SER A 10 -15.14 13.08 5.86
CA SER A 10 -15.12 13.58 7.23
C SER A 10 -13.83 13.17 7.96
N GLU A 11 -13.39 14.01 8.90
CA GLU A 11 -12.24 13.70 9.76
C GLU A 11 -12.42 12.37 10.51
N ALA A 12 -13.65 12.09 10.93
CA ALA A 12 -13.99 10.85 11.61
C ALA A 12 -13.78 9.61 10.72
N GLN A 13 -14.11 9.70 9.43
CA GLN A 13 -13.87 8.62 8.47
C GLN A 13 -12.37 8.46 8.17
N LEU A 14 -11.63 9.55 7.96
CA LEU A 14 -10.18 9.52 7.82
C LEU A 14 -9.51 8.90 9.04
N LYS A 15 -9.96 9.25 10.25
CA LYS A 15 -9.43 8.67 11.49
C LYS A 15 -9.71 7.17 11.59
N LYS A 16 -10.87 6.69 11.14
CA LYS A 16 -11.17 5.26 11.05
C LYS A 16 -10.21 4.56 10.07
N TYR A 17 -9.97 5.16 8.92
CA TYR A 17 -9.06 4.61 7.91
C TYR A 17 -7.61 4.58 8.41
N ALA A 18 -7.14 5.63 9.09
CA ALA A 18 -5.84 5.65 9.76
C ALA A 18 -5.72 4.57 10.84
N LYS A 19 -6.76 4.39 11.68
CA LYS A 19 -6.80 3.32 12.69
C LYS A 19 -6.72 1.93 12.07
N LEU A 20 -7.36 1.73 10.92
CA LEU A 20 -7.28 0.48 10.19
C LEU A 20 -5.86 0.20 9.71
N ALA A 21 -5.18 1.20 9.11
CA ALA A 21 -3.79 1.07 8.66
C ALA A 21 -2.83 0.73 9.81
N VAL A 22 -2.97 1.39 10.95
CA VAL A 22 -2.11 1.17 12.13
C VAL A 22 -2.44 -0.14 12.84
N GLY A 23 -3.73 -0.45 13.04
CA GLY A 23 -4.18 -1.59 13.84
C GLY A 23 -4.23 -2.91 13.08
N ALA A 24 -4.91 -2.96 11.93
CA ALA A 24 -5.00 -4.18 11.12
C ALA A 24 -3.87 -4.24 10.07
N GLY A 25 -3.59 -3.12 9.40
CA GLY A 25 -2.56 -3.04 8.36
C GLY A 25 -1.22 -3.52 8.89
N VAL A 26 -0.47 -2.67 9.55
CA VAL A 26 0.86 -3.02 10.10
C VAL A 26 0.79 -3.70 11.46
N ASN A 27 -0.39 -3.77 12.10
CA ASN A 27 -0.55 -4.27 13.47
C ASN A 27 0.57 -3.74 14.38
N LEU A 28 0.63 -2.41 14.50
CA LEU A 28 1.69 -1.71 15.21
C LEU A 28 1.81 -2.20 16.66
N GLN A 29 3.00 -2.59 17.04
CA GLN A 29 3.26 -3.05 18.40
C GLN A 29 3.69 -1.89 19.30
N LYS A 30 3.44 -2.03 20.60
CA LYS A 30 3.87 -1.04 21.59
C LYS A 30 5.38 -0.85 21.55
N ASN A 31 5.83 0.40 21.64
CA ASN A 31 7.24 0.81 21.54
C ASN A 31 7.91 0.47 20.19
N GLN A 32 7.15 0.26 19.13
CA GLN A 32 7.71 0.03 17.79
C GLN A 32 7.89 1.34 17.03
N LEU A 33 8.94 1.45 16.23
CA LEU A 33 9.16 2.50 15.24
C LEU A 33 8.20 2.29 14.06
N LEU A 34 7.57 3.36 13.59
CA LEU A 34 6.77 3.37 12.37
C LEU A 34 7.39 4.31 11.34
N ILE A 35 7.56 3.84 10.13
CA ILE A 35 7.91 4.66 8.97
C ILE A 35 6.69 4.82 8.07
N ILE A 36 6.36 6.04 7.69
CA ILE A 36 5.27 6.35 6.76
C ILE A 36 5.89 6.92 5.50
N HIS A 37 5.85 6.17 4.40
CA HIS A 37 6.21 6.68 3.07
C HIS A 37 5.00 7.36 2.44
N SER A 38 5.15 8.61 2.08
CA SER A 38 4.04 9.41 1.56
C SER A 38 4.53 10.52 0.63
N ASP A 39 3.79 10.75 -0.45
CA ASP A 39 3.93 11.99 -1.18
C ASP A 39 3.45 13.18 -0.32
N ILE A 40 4.10 14.33 -0.48
CA ILE A 40 3.81 15.55 0.29
C ILE A 40 2.35 16.03 0.10
N GLN A 41 1.72 15.71 -1.02
CA GLN A 41 0.31 16.02 -1.28
C GLN A 41 -0.62 15.32 -0.27
N ASN A 42 -0.18 14.20 0.30
CA ASN A 42 -0.94 13.42 1.28
C ASN A 42 -0.58 13.78 2.74
N ALA A 43 0.09 14.92 2.97
CA ALA A 43 0.57 15.32 4.29
C ALA A 43 -0.52 15.32 5.38
N THR A 44 -1.76 15.69 5.03
CA THR A 44 -2.89 15.68 5.95
C THR A 44 -3.15 14.28 6.50
N PHE A 45 -3.21 13.28 5.63
CA PHE A 45 -3.50 11.90 6.05
C PHE A 45 -2.29 11.24 6.70
N ALA A 46 -1.08 11.48 6.21
CA ALA A 46 0.14 10.97 6.82
C ALA A 46 0.32 11.44 8.27
N ARG A 47 0.05 12.73 8.55
CA ARG A 47 0.07 13.28 9.92
C ARG A 47 -1.04 12.70 10.80
N LEU A 48 -2.21 12.40 10.23
CA LEU A 48 -3.28 11.75 10.99
C LEU A 48 -2.90 10.31 11.36
N ILE A 49 -2.27 9.56 10.45
CA ILE A 49 -1.70 8.23 10.75
C ILE A 49 -0.64 8.35 11.84
N GLN A 50 0.24 9.35 11.78
CA GLN A 50 1.26 9.61 12.81
C GLN A 50 0.62 9.81 14.19
N THR A 51 -0.42 10.64 14.28
CA THR A 51 -1.17 10.85 15.54
C THR A 51 -1.76 9.53 16.06
N VAL A 52 -2.44 8.77 15.18
CA VAL A 52 -3.04 7.48 15.54
C VAL A 52 -1.99 6.46 15.98
N ALA A 53 -0.81 6.47 15.36
CA ALA A 53 0.28 5.58 15.73
C ALA A 53 0.86 5.90 17.12
N TYR A 54 1.02 7.18 17.46
CA TYR A 54 1.40 7.58 18.82
C TYR A 54 0.32 7.20 19.85
N ASP A 55 -0.96 7.41 19.53
CA ASP A 55 -2.09 6.97 20.38
C ASP A 55 -2.05 5.43 20.59
N ALA A 56 -1.55 4.67 19.61
CA ALA A 56 -1.39 3.22 19.69
C ALA A 56 -0.11 2.77 20.42
N GLY A 57 0.76 3.70 20.80
CA GLY A 57 1.98 3.43 21.58
C GLY A 57 3.24 3.24 20.75
N ALA A 58 3.33 3.82 19.55
CA ALA A 58 4.58 3.89 18.79
C ALA A 58 5.71 4.52 19.63
N SER A 59 6.94 4.01 19.50
CA SER A 59 8.11 4.65 20.13
C SER A 59 8.49 5.95 19.42
N ASN A 60 8.39 5.92 18.10
CA ASN A 60 8.60 7.07 17.22
C ASN A 60 7.88 6.85 15.90
N VAL A 61 7.55 7.93 15.19
CA VAL A 61 6.95 7.88 13.85
C VAL A 61 7.70 8.84 12.94
N PHE A 62 8.36 8.30 11.94
CA PHE A 62 9.05 9.08 10.92
C PHE A 62 8.24 9.08 9.64
N ILE A 63 7.99 10.26 9.07
CA ILE A 63 7.34 10.39 7.76
C ILE A 63 8.42 10.66 6.72
N ASP A 64 8.61 9.71 5.82
CA ASP A 64 9.52 9.79 4.67
C ASP A 64 8.77 10.39 3.49
N TRP A 65 9.01 11.68 3.28
CA TRP A 65 8.33 12.44 2.25
C TRP A 65 8.95 12.21 0.88
N THR A 66 8.08 12.04 -0.12
CA THR A 66 8.40 12.15 -1.53
C THR A 66 7.64 13.32 -2.14
N ASP A 67 8.10 13.79 -3.29
CA ASP A 67 7.43 14.77 -4.13
C ASP A 67 7.57 14.32 -5.58
N GLU A 68 6.44 13.96 -6.20
CA GLU A 68 6.42 13.47 -7.57
C GLU A 68 6.96 14.51 -8.56
N GLN A 69 6.74 15.81 -8.32
CA GLN A 69 7.25 16.85 -9.20
C GLN A 69 8.76 16.96 -9.11
N SER A 70 9.33 16.99 -7.90
CA SER A 70 10.79 16.95 -7.71
C SER A 70 11.41 15.67 -8.28
N THR A 71 10.72 14.54 -8.17
CA THR A 71 11.15 13.27 -8.76
C THR A 71 11.12 13.34 -10.29
N LYS A 72 10.12 13.96 -10.90
CA LYS A 72 10.05 14.22 -12.35
C LYS A 72 11.24 15.09 -12.80
N GLU A 73 11.50 16.19 -12.10
CA GLU A 73 12.63 17.07 -12.40
C GLU A 73 13.98 16.32 -12.32
N PHE A 74 14.16 15.49 -11.31
CA PHE A 74 15.34 14.63 -11.21
C PHE A 74 15.48 13.73 -12.44
N TYR A 75 14.43 13.02 -12.84
CA TYR A 75 14.49 12.15 -14.01
C TYR A 75 14.74 12.90 -15.33
N LEU A 76 14.23 14.13 -15.47
CA LEU A 76 14.42 14.91 -16.69
C LEU A 76 15.83 15.51 -16.78
N ASN A 77 16.37 16.02 -15.68
CA ASN A 77 17.50 16.96 -15.71
C ASN A 77 18.78 16.44 -15.05
N ALA A 78 18.72 15.39 -14.22
CA ALA A 78 19.91 14.88 -13.55
C ALA A 78 20.92 14.29 -14.53
N ALA A 79 22.21 14.38 -14.21
CA ALA A 79 23.26 13.71 -14.99
C ALA A 79 23.08 12.20 -14.96
N ASP A 80 23.51 11.50 -16.01
CA ASP A 80 23.38 10.04 -16.10
C ASP A 80 24.08 9.31 -14.95
N THR A 81 25.21 9.85 -14.47
CA THR A 81 25.91 9.31 -13.30
C THR A 81 25.04 9.33 -12.03
N ALA A 82 24.13 10.31 -11.89
CA ALA A 82 23.20 10.37 -10.77
C ALA A 82 22.01 9.40 -11.00
N ILE A 83 21.58 9.22 -12.24
CA ILE A 83 20.53 8.25 -12.59
C ILE A 83 21.01 6.81 -12.34
N ASP A 84 22.26 6.49 -12.59
CA ASP A 84 22.82 5.17 -12.39
C ASP A 84 23.25 4.88 -10.93
N HIS A 85 23.07 5.85 -10.04
CA HIS A 85 23.54 5.77 -8.66
C HIS A 85 22.41 6.00 -7.65
N PHE A 86 22.25 5.06 -6.71
CA PHE A 86 21.43 5.25 -5.52
C PHE A 86 22.34 5.60 -4.34
N PRO A 87 22.16 6.77 -3.66
CA PRO A 87 23.08 7.26 -2.66
C PRO A 87 23.23 6.33 -1.45
N ASP A 88 24.45 6.14 -0.97
CA ASP A 88 24.74 5.25 0.15
C ASP A 88 24.06 5.69 1.46
N TRP A 89 23.93 7.02 1.68
CA TRP A 89 23.21 7.53 2.84
C TRP A 89 21.73 7.16 2.86
N GLN A 90 21.08 7.09 1.68
CA GLN A 90 19.71 6.62 1.59
C GLN A 90 19.61 5.13 1.92
N ALA A 91 20.53 4.32 1.42
CA ALA A 91 20.57 2.90 1.73
C ALA A 91 20.83 2.66 3.24
N ALA A 92 21.76 3.42 3.84
CA ALA A 92 22.05 3.36 5.27
C ALA A 92 20.81 3.68 6.12
N ARG A 93 20.02 4.66 5.72
CA ARG A 93 18.75 5.02 6.39
C ARG A 93 17.76 3.84 6.43
N PHE A 94 17.55 3.15 5.31
CA PHE A 94 16.71 1.95 5.27
C PHE A 94 17.23 0.85 6.17
N LYS A 95 18.55 0.65 6.18
CA LYS A 95 19.19 -0.33 7.06
C LYS A 95 18.97 0.00 8.53
N GLU A 96 19.11 1.26 8.94
CA GLU A 96 18.88 1.71 10.31
C GLU A 96 17.44 1.47 10.76
N TRP A 97 16.45 1.77 9.91
CA TRP A 97 15.05 1.50 10.21
C TRP A 97 14.75 0.01 10.36
N ASP A 98 15.33 -0.81 9.49
CA ASP A 98 15.21 -2.27 9.56
C ASP A 98 15.82 -2.82 10.85
N ASP A 99 17.04 -2.38 11.20
CA ASP A 99 17.74 -2.81 12.42
C ASP A 99 16.97 -2.38 13.69
N ALA A 100 16.26 -1.25 13.64
CA ALA A 100 15.35 -0.80 14.70
C ALA A 100 14.01 -1.57 14.74
N GLY A 101 13.75 -2.49 13.81
CA GLY A 101 12.52 -3.27 13.75
C GLY A 101 11.28 -2.44 13.36
N ALA A 102 11.47 -1.46 12.48
CA ALA A 102 10.39 -0.59 12.02
C ALA A 102 9.27 -1.37 11.32
N ALA A 103 8.04 -0.87 11.46
CA ALA A 103 6.93 -1.19 10.56
C ALA A 103 6.79 -0.08 9.52
N TYR A 104 6.19 -0.40 8.35
CA TYR A 104 6.10 0.55 7.24
C TYR A 104 4.66 0.72 6.75
N ILE A 105 4.23 1.96 6.59
CA ILE A 105 2.98 2.31 5.91
C ILE A 105 3.33 3.06 4.63
N HIS A 106 2.79 2.61 3.50
CA HIS A 106 2.93 3.26 2.20
C HIS A 106 1.59 3.86 1.79
N ILE A 107 1.53 5.18 1.66
CA ILE A 107 0.36 5.89 1.15
C ILE A 107 0.56 6.07 -0.35
N ILE A 108 -0.32 5.45 -1.14
CA ILE A 108 -0.33 5.55 -2.60
C ILE A 108 -1.41 6.54 -3.03
N SER A 109 -0.99 7.51 -3.83
CA SER A 109 -1.89 8.46 -4.50
C SER A 109 -1.38 8.63 -5.91
N GLU A 110 -1.85 7.77 -6.83
CA GLU A 110 -1.25 7.69 -8.16
C GLU A 110 -1.63 8.88 -9.04
N ASN A 111 -0.61 9.56 -9.56
CA ASN A 111 -0.72 10.40 -10.73
C ASN A 111 -0.07 9.69 -11.92
N LEU A 112 -0.89 8.96 -12.68
CA LEU A 112 -0.43 8.12 -13.80
C LEU A 112 0.22 8.91 -14.95
N GLU A 113 0.07 10.23 -14.98
CA GLU A 113 0.56 11.10 -16.06
C GLU A 113 1.83 11.87 -15.69
N VAL A 114 2.22 11.88 -14.42
CA VAL A 114 3.34 12.74 -13.94
C VAL A 114 4.65 12.45 -14.69
N PHE A 115 4.93 11.19 -14.98
CA PHE A 115 6.16 10.74 -15.64
C PHE A 115 6.02 10.52 -17.15
N LYS A 116 4.92 10.94 -17.78
CA LYS A 116 4.64 10.69 -19.21
C LYS A 116 5.74 11.21 -20.14
N GLU A 117 6.36 12.33 -19.78
CA GLU A 117 7.44 12.97 -20.55
C GLU A 117 8.83 12.42 -20.22
N VAL A 118 8.93 11.58 -19.20
CA VAL A 118 10.20 11.02 -18.73
C VAL A 118 10.55 9.77 -19.53
N SER A 119 11.81 9.66 -19.94
CA SER A 119 12.31 8.44 -20.57
C SER A 119 12.16 7.24 -19.64
N THR A 120 11.48 6.19 -20.12
CA THR A 120 11.34 4.92 -19.39
C THR A 120 12.71 4.29 -19.07
N ASP A 121 13.71 4.49 -19.93
CA ASP A 121 15.09 4.04 -19.69
C ASP A 121 15.66 4.67 -18.43
N ARG A 122 15.56 5.98 -18.25
CA ARG A 122 16.08 6.70 -17.08
C ARG A 122 15.40 6.21 -15.79
N ILE A 123 14.07 6.04 -15.82
CA ILE A 123 13.33 5.48 -14.68
C ILE A 123 13.84 4.07 -14.35
N ASN A 124 13.97 3.20 -15.33
CA ASN A 124 14.41 1.82 -15.14
C ASN A 124 15.84 1.73 -14.60
N ARG A 125 16.75 2.58 -15.09
CA ARG A 125 18.15 2.64 -14.63
C ARG A 125 18.22 3.02 -13.14
N PHE A 126 17.55 4.08 -12.74
CA PHE A 126 17.52 4.48 -11.33
C PHE A 126 16.84 3.44 -10.44
N GLN A 127 15.72 2.85 -10.88
CA GLN A 127 15.07 1.76 -10.16
C GLN A 127 15.98 0.55 -10.00
N LYS A 128 16.76 0.21 -11.02
CA LYS A 128 17.75 -0.89 -10.95
C LYS A 128 18.84 -0.58 -9.92
N ALA A 129 19.39 0.64 -9.94
CA ALA A 129 20.39 1.08 -8.95
C ALA A 129 19.84 1.01 -7.53
N SER A 130 18.63 1.55 -7.30
CA SER A 130 17.92 1.51 -6.02
C SER A 130 17.66 0.07 -5.53
N ARG A 131 17.08 -0.79 -6.39
CA ARG A 131 16.79 -2.19 -6.03
C ARG A 131 18.06 -2.99 -5.71
N THR A 132 19.18 -2.68 -6.36
CA THR A 132 20.47 -3.32 -6.09
C THR A 132 20.98 -2.93 -4.70
N LYS A 133 20.94 -1.65 -4.37
CA LYS A 133 21.38 -1.14 -3.05
C LYS A 133 20.44 -1.57 -1.91
N LEU A 134 19.14 -1.61 -2.17
CA LEU A 134 18.10 -1.97 -1.19
C LEU A 134 17.70 -3.45 -1.25
N ARG A 135 18.53 -4.32 -1.83
CA ARG A 135 18.22 -5.75 -2.03
C ARG A 135 17.79 -6.44 -0.74
N ASP A 136 18.50 -6.19 0.35
CA ASP A 136 18.25 -6.85 1.64
C ASP A 136 16.94 -6.34 2.27
N TYR A 137 16.66 -5.03 2.17
CA TYR A 137 15.36 -4.47 2.56
C TYR A 137 14.20 -5.13 1.80
N TYR A 138 14.28 -5.20 0.46
CA TYR A 138 13.23 -5.86 -0.33
C TYR A 138 13.12 -7.36 -0.06
N ALA A 139 14.22 -8.04 0.29
CA ALA A 139 14.17 -9.44 0.69
C ALA A 139 13.37 -9.63 1.98
N LYS A 140 13.58 -8.77 2.99
CA LYS A 140 12.82 -8.78 4.25
C LYS A 140 11.34 -8.45 4.06
N ILE A 141 11.01 -7.50 3.17
CA ILE A 141 9.62 -7.21 2.80
C ILE A 141 8.95 -8.46 2.22
N ARG A 142 9.58 -9.11 1.23
CA ARG A 142 9.02 -10.31 0.56
C ARG A 142 8.92 -11.53 1.49
N SER A 143 9.85 -11.68 2.43
CA SER A 143 9.82 -12.78 3.42
C SER A 143 8.94 -12.50 4.63
N HIS A 144 8.24 -11.36 4.65
CA HIS A 144 7.41 -10.88 5.76
C HIS A 144 8.18 -10.77 7.10
N GLU A 145 9.50 -10.56 7.05
CA GLU A 145 10.27 -10.23 8.26
C GLU A 145 9.89 -8.87 8.81
N VAL A 146 9.57 -7.96 7.89
CA VAL A 146 9.14 -6.60 8.18
C VAL A 146 7.66 -6.47 7.87
N ARG A 147 6.91 -5.90 8.80
CA ARG A 147 5.49 -5.61 8.59
C ARG A 147 5.33 -4.33 7.80
N TRP A 148 4.51 -4.40 6.79
CA TRP A 148 4.21 -3.27 5.92
C TRP A 148 2.74 -3.27 5.53
N CYS A 149 2.23 -2.09 5.23
CA CYS A 149 0.87 -1.92 4.74
C CYS A 149 0.85 -0.85 3.67
N LEU A 150 0.16 -1.16 2.59
CA LEU A 150 -0.07 -0.26 1.47
C LEU A 150 -1.55 0.12 1.47
N LEU A 151 -1.83 1.41 1.35
CA LEU A 151 -3.19 1.93 1.28
C LEU A 151 -3.27 3.14 0.34
N ALA A 152 -4.45 3.34 -0.23
CA ALA A 152 -4.69 4.33 -1.26
C ALA A 152 -5.32 5.62 -0.71
N VAL A 153 -4.92 6.74 -1.32
CA VAL A 153 -5.60 8.04 -1.20
C VAL A 153 -5.87 8.52 -2.64
N PRO A 154 -7.08 9.00 -2.98
CA PRO A 154 -7.34 9.42 -4.35
C PRO A 154 -6.55 10.68 -4.73
N SER A 155 -6.07 10.74 -5.97
CA SER A 155 -5.66 11.98 -6.62
C SER A 155 -6.77 12.46 -7.57
N VAL A 156 -6.72 13.72 -8.00
CA VAL A 156 -7.66 14.25 -9.00
C VAL A 156 -7.49 13.51 -10.33
N GLU A 157 -6.25 13.27 -10.71
CA GLU A 157 -5.89 12.59 -11.96
C GLU A 157 -6.38 11.15 -11.99
N TRP A 158 -6.21 10.43 -10.89
CA TRP A 158 -6.74 9.07 -10.77
C TRP A 158 -8.27 9.06 -10.79
N ALA A 159 -8.91 9.94 -10.02
CA ALA A 159 -10.36 10.02 -9.93
C ALA A 159 -11.01 10.31 -11.29
N THR A 160 -10.47 11.27 -12.03
CA THR A 160 -11.02 11.63 -13.38
C THR A 160 -10.77 10.55 -14.42
N LYS A 161 -9.73 9.71 -14.27
CA LYS A 161 -9.56 8.53 -15.15
C LYS A 161 -10.55 7.42 -14.83
N VAL A 162 -10.85 7.19 -13.55
CA VAL A 162 -11.84 6.19 -13.15
C VAL A 162 -13.26 6.63 -13.51
N PHE A 163 -13.55 7.93 -13.39
CA PHE A 163 -14.86 8.52 -13.63
C PHE A 163 -14.79 9.64 -14.68
N PRO A 164 -14.52 9.32 -15.96
CA PRO A 164 -14.26 10.34 -16.98
C PRO A 164 -15.49 11.21 -17.34
N ASN A 165 -16.69 10.79 -16.94
CA ASN A 165 -17.94 11.50 -17.23
C ASN A 165 -18.45 12.36 -16.05
N LEU A 166 -17.72 12.40 -14.92
CA LEU A 166 -18.07 13.19 -13.76
C LEU A 166 -17.21 14.48 -13.70
N SER A 167 -17.69 15.48 -12.98
CA SER A 167 -16.85 16.61 -12.60
C SER A 167 -15.69 16.14 -11.71
N LYS A 168 -14.63 16.94 -11.59
CA LYS A 168 -13.47 16.61 -10.73
C LYS A 168 -13.87 16.35 -9.28
N GLU A 169 -14.79 17.15 -8.76
CA GLU A 169 -15.32 17.05 -7.39
C GLU A 169 -16.13 15.77 -7.20
N GLU A 170 -17.02 15.47 -8.14
CA GLU A 170 -17.84 14.23 -8.10
C GLU A 170 -16.97 12.98 -8.26
N ALA A 171 -15.98 13.03 -9.15
CA ALA A 171 -15.02 11.94 -9.37
C ALA A 171 -14.21 11.65 -8.10
N LEU A 172 -13.67 12.70 -7.44
CA LEU A 172 -12.93 12.58 -6.18
C LEU A 172 -13.81 11.99 -5.06
N ARG A 173 -15.02 12.48 -4.91
CA ARG A 173 -15.98 11.95 -3.93
C ARG A 173 -16.26 10.47 -4.18
N SER A 174 -16.57 10.12 -5.43
CA SER A 174 -16.86 8.74 -5.82
C SER A 174 -15.67 7.82 -5.58
N LEU A 175 -14.46 8.28 -5.87
CA LEU A 175 -13.26 7.48 -5.62
C LEU A 175 -12.97 7.30 -4.13
N TRP A 176 -13.18 8.34 -3.28
CA TRP A 176 -13.14 8.19 -1.83
C TRP A 176 -14.14 7.16 -1.33
N GLU A 177 -15.39 7.21 -1.80
CA GLU A 177 -16.42 6.23 -1.42
C GLU A 177 -16.00 4.80 -1.78
N LEU A 178 -15.44 4.59 -2.96
CA LEU A 178 -14.93 3.28 -3.39
C LEU A 178 -13.76 2.80 -2.52
N ILE A 179 -12.79 3.68 -2.24
CA ILE A 179 -11.62 3.34 -1.40
C ILE A 179 -12.09 2.96 0.01
N LEU A 180 -12.95 3.77 0.63
CA LEU A 180 -13.45 3.50 1.97
C LEU A 180 -14.30 2.24 2.05
N LYS A 181 -15.15 2.01 1.05
CA LYS A 181 -15.98 0.81 0.96
C LYS A 181 -15.12 -0.44 0.72
N GLY A 182 -14.20 -0.39 -0.23
CA GLY A 182 -13.28 -1.50 -0.52
C GLY A 182 -12.40 -1.84 0.69
N SER A 183 -11.90 -0.83 1.39
CA SER A 183 -11.12 -1.00 2.62
C SER A 183 -11.97 -1.25 3.87
N ARG A 184 -13.31 -1.30 3.77
CA ARG A 184 -14.25 -1.44 4.90
C ARG A 184 -14.09 -0.37 5.98
N ALA A 185 -13.56 0.79 5.60
CA ALA A 185 -13.36 1.92 6.51
C ALA A 185 -14.62 2.80 6.64
N ASP A 186 -15.64 2.57 5.83
CA ASP A 186 -16.95 3.23 5.87
C ASP A 186 -17.86 2.72 7.01
N GLY A 187 -17.59 1.50 7.53
CA GLY A 187 -18.36 0.86 8.60
C GLY A 187 -18.28 1.57 9.95
N LYS A 188 -19.09 1.11 10.90
CA LYS A 188 -19.07 1.61 12.29
C LYS A 188 -17.79 1.23 13.02
N ASN A 189 -17.27 0.01 12.77
CA ASN A 189 -16.06 -0.51 13.39
C ASN A 189 -15.20 -1.27 12.35
N PRO A 190 -14.36 -0.56 11.60
CA PRO A 190 -13.52 -1.15 10.55
C PRO A 190 -12.65 -2.31 11.03
N ILE A 191 -12.11 -2.26 12.25
CA ILE A 191 -11.28 -3.34 12.79
C ILE A 191 -12.08 -4.64 12.90
N LYS A 192 -13.31 -4.55 13.48
CA LYS A 192 -14.20 -5.73 13.59
C LYS A 192 -14.63 -6.26 12.21
N ASP A 193 -14.88 -5.35 11.27
CA ASP A 193 -15.26 -5.72 9.91
C ASP A 193 -14.09 -6.45 9.21
N TRP A 194 -12.85 -6.02 9.45
CA TRP A 194 -11.64 -6.74 8.97
C TRP A 194 -11.41 -8.09 9.64
N GLU A 195 -11.69 -8.24 10.91
CA GLU A 195 -11.66 -9.55 11.58
C GLU A 195 -12.66 -10.53 10.96
N SER A 196 -13.85 -10.05 10.60
CA SER A 196 -14.87 -10.86 9.91
C SER A 196 -14.42 -11.21 8.49
N HIS A 197 -13.82 -10.26 7.78
CA HIS A 197 -13.23 -10.49 6.46
C HIS A 197 -12.11 -11.54 6.51
N LYS A 198 -11.20 -11.45 7.48
CA LYS A 198 -10.16 -12.46 7.73
C LYS A 198 -10.75 -13.86 7.90
N ARG A 199 -11.79 -14.00 8.72
CA ARG A 199 -12.45 -15.31 8.90
C ARG A 199 -13.03 -15.86 7.60
N ALA A 200 -13.61 -14.99 6.76
CA ALA A 200 -14.11 -15.39 5.45
C ALA A 200 -12.99 -15.88 4.51
N PHE A 201 -11.82 -15.21 4.54
CA PHE A 201 -10.63 -15.67 3.80
C PHE A 201 -10.16 -17.05 4.29
N GLU A 202 -10.01 -17.23 5.59
CA GLU A 202 -9.57 -18.52 6.15
C GLU A 202 -10.50 -19.67 5.76
N SER A 203 -11.83 -19.44 5.78
CA SER A 203 -12.81 -20.43 5.33
C SER A 203 -12.63 -20.78 3.85
N ARG A 204 -12.47 -19.78 2.97
CA ARG A 204 -12.27 -20.00 1.53
C ARG A 204 -10.94 -20.71 1.23
N LYS A 205 -9.84 -20.28 1.86
CA LYS A 205 -8.54 -20.94 1.73
C LYS A 205 -8.60 -22.40 2.14
N LYS A 206 -9.31 -22.71 3.25
CA LYS A 206 -9.49 -24.08 3.69
C LYS A 206 -10.15 -24.93 2.61
N ILE A 207 -11.28 -24.47 2.05
CA ILE A 207 -11.99 -25.18 0.98
C ILE A 207 -11.07 -25.40 -0.23
N LEU A 208 -10.39 -24.36 -0.70
CA LEU A 208 -9.52 -24.42 -1.88
C LEU A 208 -8.33 -25.37 -1.67
N ASN A 209 -7.70 -25.32 -0.48
CA ASN A 209 -6.57 -26.17 -0.15
C ASN A 209 -6.96 -27.64 0.06
N GLU A 210 -8.13 -27.91 0.62
CA GLU A 210 -8.64 -29.28 0.80
C GLU A 210 -9.08 -29.89 -0.54
N SER A 211 -9.59 -29.08 -1.48
CA SER A 211 -10.08 -29.58 -2.78
C SER A 211 -8.97 -29.97 -3.76
N GLN A 212 -7.76 -29.38 -3.65
CA GLN A 212 -6.61 -29.65 -4.52
C GLN A 212 -6.98 -29.76 -6.02
N PHE A 213 -7.67 -28.72 -6.53
CA PHE A 213 -8.12 -28.70 -7.93
C PHE A 213 -6.94 -28.87 -8.91
N GLU A 214 -7.15 -29.58 -10.01
CA GLU A 214 -6.12 -29.73 -11.07
C GLU A 214 -6.05 -28.49 -11.97
N SER A 215 -7.14 -27.75 -12.09
CA SER A 215 -7.20 -26.53 -12.89
C SER A 215 -8.30 -25.58 -12.42
N LEU A 216 -8.18 -24.31 -12.81
CA LEU A 216 -9.23 -23.28 -12.68
C LEU A 216 -9.67 -22.84 -14.07
N HIS A 217 -10.97 -22.83 -14.32
CA HIS A 217 -11.57 -22.36 -15.56
C HIS A 217 -12.28 -21.00 -15.34
N PHE A 218 -11.77 -19.96 -15.99
CA PHE A 218 -12.28 -18.61 -15.90
C PHE A 218 -13.09 -18.26 -17.16
N THR A 219 -14.37 -17.95 -16.99
CA THR A 219 -15.23 -17.47 -18.07
C THR A 219 -15.93 -16.17 -17.71
N ASN A 220 -16.22 -15.33 -18.69
CA ASN A 220 -17.05 -14.16 -18.48
C ASN A 220 -17.87 -13.79 -19.76
N ARG A 221 -18.81 -12.86 -19.61
CA ARG A 221 -19.65 -12.38 -20.72
C ARG A 221 -18.90 -11.60 -21.80
N ARG A 222 -17.64 -11.21 -21.58
CA ARG A 222 -16.80 -10.49 -22.54
C ARG A 222 -15.94 -11.41 -23.40
N GLY A 223 -16.13 -12.74 -23.29
CA GLY A 223 -15.46 -13.73 -24.11
C GLY A 223 -14.18 -14.29 -23.47
N THR A 224 -13.92 -14.04 -22.18
CA THR A 224 -12.84 -14.74 -21.49
C THR A 224 -13.20 -16.23 -21.41
N ASP A 225 -12.28 -17.08 -21.85
CA ASP A 225 -12.33 -18.54 -21.73
C ASP A 225 -10.89 -18.99 -21.49
N LEU A 226 -10.50 -19.10 -20.21
CA LEU A 226 -9.12 -19.35 -19.76
C LEU A 226 -9.09 -20.51 -18.80
N VAL A 227 -8.31 -21.53 -19.11
CA VAL A 227 -7.99 -22.63 -18.19
C VAL A 227 -6.57 -22.49 -17.69
N VAL A 228 -6.42 -22.43 -16.36
CA VAL A 228 -5.13 -22.37 -15.68
C VAL A 228 -4.89 -23.70 -14.97
N GLY A 229 -3.87 -24.45 -15.41
CA GLY A 229 -3.44 -25.69 -14.75
C GLY A 229 -2.75 -25.38 -13.42
N LEU A 230 -3.01 -26.18 -12.39
CA LEU A 230 -2.44 -26.03 -11.07
C LEU A 230 -1.40 -27.14 -10.81
N PRO A 231 -0.22 -26.80 -10.25
CA PRO A 231 0.78 -27.82 -9.89
C PRO A 231 0.27 -28.69 -8.74
N LYS A 232 0.75 -29.93 -8.66
CA LYS A 232 0.46 -30.81 -7.51
C LYS A 232 0.97 -30.17 -6.21
N ASN A 233 0.20 -30.33 -5.15
CA ASN A 233 0.50 -29.78 -3.81
C ASN A 233 0.60 -28.24 -3.78
N HIS A 234 -0.11 -27.57 -4.67
CA HIS A 234 -0.26 -26.10 -4.58
C HIS A 234 -0.92 -25.70 -3.27
N LEU A 235 -0.61 -24.49 -2.82
CA LEU A 235 -1.17 -23.91 -1.60
C LEU A 235 -1.77 -22.54 -1.91
N TYR A 236 -3.06 -22.40 -1.67
CA TYR A 236 -3.71 -21.09 -1.72
C TYR A 236 -3.39 -20.29 -0.47
N ILE A 237 -2.91 -19.06 -0.67
CA ILE A 237 -2.59 -18.10 0.38
C ILE A 237 -3.36 -16.79 0.13
N GLY A 238 -3.49 -15.94 1.13
CA GLY A 238 -4.16 -14.63 1.04
C GLY A 238 -4.83 -14.23 2.35
N GLY A 239 -5.43 -13.05 2.36
CA GLY A 239 -6.20 -12.55 3.49
C GLY A 239 -5.38 -12.15 4.72
N GLY A 240 -4.17 -11.71 4.53
CA GLY A 240 -3.21 -11.36 5.55
C GLY A 240 -2.07 -12.37 5.70
N VAL A 241 -1.05 -11.98 6.39
CA VAL A 241 0.19 -12.74 6.60
C VAL A 241 0.62 -12.67 8.06
N ILE A 242 1.57 -13.50 8.43
CA ILE A 242 2.17 -13.53 9.77
C ILE A 242 3.66 -13.25 9.62
N ASP A 243 4.19 -12.29 10.39
CA ASP A 243 5.62 -12.03 10.40
C ASP A 243 6.43 -13.15 11.09
N LYS A 244 7.74 -13.12 10.98
CA LYS A 244 8.62 -14.12 11.61
C LYS A 244 8.51 -14.18 13.15
N LYS A 245 7.92 -13.15 13.79
CA LYS A 245 7.68 -13.09 15.24
C LYS A 245 6.30 -13.60 15.64
N GLY A 246 5.49 -14.07 14.66
CA GLY A 246 4.13 -14.55 14.90
C GLY A 246 3.06 -13.46 14.92
N THR A 247 3.37 -12.23 14.52
CA THR A 247 2.42 -11.12 14.51
C THR A 247 1.64 -11.08 13.19
N PRO A 248 0.32 -11.23 13.20
CA PRO A 248 -0.49 -11.13 11.99
C PRO A 248 -0.62 -9.67 11.53
N PHE A 249 -0.64 -9.45 10.21
CA PHE A 249 -0.84 -8.14 9.61
C PHE A 249 -1.42 -8.23 8.19
N PHE A 250 -1.88 -7.12 7.62
CA PHE A 250 -2.43 -7.05 6.27
C PHE A 250 -1.56 -6.14 5.40
N PRO A 251 -0.76 -6.70 4.45
CA PRO A 251 0.11 -5.90 3.58
C PRO A 251 -0.63 -4.92 2.68
N ASN A 252 -1.86 -5.23 2.28
CA ASN A 252 -2.67 -4.38 1.42
C ASN A 252 -4.01 -4.09 2.06
N ILE A 253 -4.45 -2.84 1.96
CA ILE A 253 -5.80 -2.40 2.33
C ILE A 253 -6.38 -1.62 1.13
N PRO A 254 -7.35 -2.19 0.40
CA PRO A 254 -8.01 -3.48 0.62
C PRO A 254 -7.17 -4.70 0.24
N THR A 255 -7.60 -5.88 0.68
CA THR A 255 -7.13 -7.18 0.22
C THR A 255 -8.34 -8.08 -0.05
N GLU A 256 -8.43 -8.62 -1.25
CA GLU A 256 -9.54 -9.46 -1.72
C GLU A 256 -9.04 -10.72 -2.43
N GLU A 257 -7.74 -10.82 -2.67
CA GLU A 257 -7.10 -11.86 -3.47
C GLU A 257 -6.81 -13.11 -2.63
N ILE A 258 -6.98 -14.28 -3.26
CA ILE A 258 -6.46 -15.58 -2.83
C ILE A 258 -5.54 -16.06 -3.96
N PHE A 259 -4.32 -16.37 -3.66
CA PHE A 259 -3.29 -16.81 -4.60
C PHE A 259 -3.08 -18.31 -4.54
#